data_e274faad8095c75fe4d40d5136023898
#
_entry.id   e274faad8095c75fe4d40d5136023898
#
_cell.length_a   1.000
_cell.length_b   1.000
_cell.length_c   1.000
_cell.angle_alpha   90.00
_cell.angle_beta   90.00
_cell.angle_gamma   90.00
#
_symmetry.space_group_name_H-M   'P 1'
#
loop_
_entity.id
_entity.type
_entity.pdbx_description
1 polymer ?
#
loop_
_entity_poly.entity_id
_entity_poly.type
_entity_poly.pdbx_seq_one_letter_code
_entity_poly.pdbx_strand_id
1 'polypeptide(L)'
;MSSFSAGKLARAAFAIAKWNLTVALAAACLAAGPLDAATGTATVPGQAQRAVSRVAQTSSTPWWQHALVYEIYPRSFQDTNGDGIGDINGIVQRLDYLQGLGVNAIWLTPIYPSPQKDFGYDISNYEAIDPMFGTMADFDHLLAAAKAHRIRVIMDMVMNHTSDQSPWFKQSRSSRSNPKRDWYIWRDGKGPGIPPNNWQSEFGGSAWTYDPATEQWYYHKFLAAQPDLNWRNPAVEKAMFDACRFWLDKGVAGFRLDAIPELFEDPQLRDEKILPGTNEVGDPNEEQNRTENLPEVHVVMRALRKMVDSYPGDRVLIGETYLSNIQSQLQWYGGKSHNELQLPMDMQVGFIDKLDVNEFRTKINEAETELNGYMPLFVFDNHDNDRSWDRYGDGKHDAAIARIVAAILLTARSADLVYYGQEIGMVTTPPKTLAEVQDPDGIRGWPNYKGRDGERTPMQWDTGKNAGFSTAAKTWLPIPASYKKVNVQVESGQPGSLLNWYKRLIQLRQDNPALRAGQNIMVNTSDPNVLSYLRKDPEAGPSVLVAMNFTDQPHAVSYRLQAQGIHKTRATALLADQGVGKNVDLNHVVLPPFAVFIGAVQ
;
A
#
# COMPACT_ATOMS: atom_id res chain seq x y z
N MET A 1 7.59 1.27 25.31
CA MET A 1 7.86 -0.12 24.94
C MET A 1 6.60 -0.56 24.24
N SER A 2 6.61 -0.46 22.93
CA SER A 2 5.42 -0.61 22.08
C SER A 2 5.31 -2.06 21.59
N SER A 3 4.22 -2.72 21.97
CA SER A 3 3.81 -4.06 21.53
C SER A 3 2.82 -4.01 20.35
N PHE A 4 2.86 -2.98 19.51
CA PHE A 4 1.71 -2.55 18.70
C PHE A 4 1.71 -2.93 17.21
N SER A 5 2.84 -3.35 16.66
CA SER A 5 2.90 -3.81 15.26
C SER A 5 2.64 -5.32 15.11
N ALA A 6 2.71 -6.06 16.21
CA ALA A 6 2.65 -7.52 16.20
C ALA A 6 1.25 -8.10 15.88
N GLY A 7 0.17 -7.35 16.05
CA GLY A 7 -1.20 -7.88 15.94
C GLY A 7 -1.59 -8.30 14.53
N LYS A 8 -1.48 -7.42 13.55
CA LYS A 8 -1.87 -7.74 12.16
C LYS A 8 -0.89 -8.70 11.49
N LEU A 9 0.43 -8.56 11.75
CA LEU A 9 1.45 -9.50 11.25
C LEU A 9 1.49 -10.83 12.03
N ALA A 10 1.18 -10.85 13.33
CA ALA A 10 1.07 -12.09 14.10
C ALA A 10 -0.12 -12.94 13.62
N ARG A 11 -1.21 -12.34 13.17
CA ARG A 11 -2.33 -13.05 12.51
C ARG A 11 -1.84 -13.76 11.24
N ALA A 12 -1.01 -13.11 10.42
CA ALA A 12 -0.39 -13.71 9.26
C ALA A 12 0.67 -14.78 9.59
N ALA A 13 1.49 -14.58 10.63
CA ALA A 13 2.58 -15.48 11.00
C ALA A 13 2.09 -16.81 11.64
N PHE A 14 0.97 -16.81 12.37
CA PHE A 14 0.42 -18.04 12.96
C PHE A 14 -0.19 -19.00 11.93
N ALA A 15 -0.69 -18.49 10.80
CA ALA A 15 -1.16 -19.31 9.68
C ALA A 15 -0.03 -20.08 8.96
N ILE A 16 1.20 -19.56 8.99
CA ILE A 16 2.37 -20.11 8.26
C ILE A 16 2.87 -21.43 8.85
N ALA A 17 2.74 -21.67 10.15
CA ALA A 17 3.35 -22.84 10.80
C ALA A 17 2.73 -24.20 10.39
N LYS A 18 1.60 -24.23 9.69
CA LYS A 18 0.89 -25.47 9.32
C LYS A 18 0.81 -25.79 7.83
N TRP A 19 1.10 -24.84 6.93
CA TRP A 19 1.01 -25.08 5.48
C TRP A 19 2.23 -25.84 4.92
N ASN A 20 3.36 -25.82 5.59
CA ASN A 20 4.56 -26.52 5.13
C ASN A 20 4.52 -28.06 5.30
N LEU A 21 3.45 -28.63 5.87
CA LEU A 21 3.36 -30.09 6.06
C LEU A 21 2.38 -30.80 5.11
N THR A 22 1.60 -30.10 4.30
CA THR A 22 0.53 -30.70 3.48
C THR A 22 0.81 -30.74 1.98
N VAL A 23 1.85 -30.06 1.49
CA VAL A 23 2.19 -30.03 0.05
C VAL A 23 3.20 -31.12 -0.38
N ALA A 24 3.75 -31.88 0.55
CA ALA A 24 4.79 -32.87 0.27
C ALA A 24 4.28 -34.28 -0.14
N LEU A 25 2.96 -34.52 -0.31
CA LEU A 25 2.43 -35.89 -0.56
C LEU A 25 1.56 -36.06 -1.82
N ALA A 26 1.63 -35.20 -2.81
CA ALA A 26 0.81 -35.31 -4.03
C ALA A 26 1.63 -35.25 -5.35
N ALA A 27 2.86 -35.73 -5.37
CA ALA A 27 3.67 -35.84 -6.59
C ALA A 27 4.34 -37.21 -6.71
N ALA A 28 3.54 -38.27 -6.88
CA ALA A 28 4.00 -39.55 -7.38
C ALA A 28 2.82 -40.30 -7.98
N CYS A 29 2.82 -40.40 -9.30
CA CYS A 29 2.25 -41.39 -10.19
C CYS A 29 1.72 -40.77 -11.47
N LEU A 30 2.51 -40.91 -12.54
CA LEU A 30 2.07 -41.41 -13.84
C LEU A 30 3.18 -41.16 -14.87
N ALA A 31 3.98 -42.23 -15.07
CA ALA A 31 4.86 -42.38 -16.21
C ALA A 31 4.33 -43.56 -17.06
N ALA A 32 4.37 -43.40 -18.35
CA ALA A 32 4.40 -44.35 -19.45
C ALA A 32 3.55 -43.83 -20.62
N GLY A 33 3.98 -43.73 -21.81
CA GLY A 33 5.09 -44.18 -22.65
C GLY A 33 4.65 -43.99 -24.12
N PRO A 34 5.52 -44.07 -25.13
CA PRO A 34 5.36 -43.39 -26.41
C PRO A 34 4.70 -44.23 -27.51
N LEU A 35 4.25 -43.59 -28.58
CA LEU A 35 4.09 -44.26 -29.90
C LEU A 35 4.35 -43.31 -31.07
N ASP A 36 5.08 -43.86 -32.03
CA ASP A 36 5.74 -43.31 -33.20
C ASP A 36 4.84 -42.95 -34.40
N ALA A 37 5.41 -42.08 -35.21
CA ALA A 37 5.53 -42.11 -36.68
C ALA A 37 4.29 -41.85 -37.57
N ALA A 38 4.37 -40.87 -38.44
CA ALA A 38 4.68 -41.07 -39.87
C ALA A 38 4.58 -39.79 -40.68
N THR A 39 5.54 -39.64 -41.52
CA THR A 39 5.82 -38.71 -42.62
C THR A 39 4.69 -38.47 -43.61
N GLY A 40 4.61 -37.24 -44.16
CA GLY A 40 3.83 -36.93 -45.34
C GLY A 40 4.11 -35.51 -45.86
N THR A 41 5.06 -35.40 -46.79
CA THR A 41 5.38 -34.20 -47.56
C THR A 41 4.28 -33.90 -48.59
N ALA A 42 3.76 -32.68 -48.68
CA ALA A 42 3.13 -32.14 -49.86
C ALA A 42 3.43 -30.65 -49.98
N THR A 43 4.15 -30.29 -51.00
CA THR A 43 4.44 -28.94 -51.49
C THR A 43 3.28 -28.45 -52.37
N VAL A 44 2.84 -27.20 -52.16
CA VAL A 44 2.08 -26.41 -53.16
C VAL A 44 2.53 -24.94 -53.05
N PRO A 45 2.67 -24.21 -54.16
CA PRO A 45 3.44 -22.96 -54.22
C PRO A 45 2.58 -21.67 -54.12
N GLY A 46 3.21 -20.65 -53.60
CA GLY A 46 3.08 -19.26 -54.05
C GLY A 46 1.80 -18.50 -53.64
N GLN A 47 1.89 -17.72 -52.58
CA GLN A 47 1.15 -16.43 -52.50
C GLN A 47 2.04 -15.38 -51.85
N ALA A 48 2.02 -14.20 -52.50
CA ALA A 48 2.85 -13.05 -52.19
C ALA A 48 2.69 -12.55 -50.76
N GLN A 49 3.79 -12.46 -50.02
CA GLN A 49 3.88 -11.78 -48.73
C GLN A 49 3.68 -10.28 -48.94
N ARG A 50 2.50 -9.77 -48.54
CA ARG A 50 2.37 -8.35 -48.20
C ARG A 50 3.15 -8.12 -46.90
N ALA A 51 4.24 -7.38 -47.02
CA ALA A 51 4.94 -6.83 -45.86
C ALA A 51 4.01 -5.86 -45.12
N VAL A 52 3.42 -6.33 -44.05
CA VAL A 52 2.82 -5.45 -43.04
C VAL A 52 3.99 -4.86 -42.27
N SER A 53 4.29 -3.60 -42.52
CA SER A 53 5.19 -2.80 -41.68
C SER A 53 4.73 -2.90 -40.24
N ARG A 54 5.39 -3.72 -39.44
CA ARG A 54 5.35 -3.60 -37.98
C ARG A 54 6.03 -2.26 -37.68
N VAL A 55 5.22 -1.23 -37.45
CA VAL A 55 5.64 -0.08 -36.68
C VAL A 55 6.09 -0.65 -35.35
N ALA A 56 7.40 -0.58 -35.10
CA ALA A 56 7.96 -0.88 -33.79
C ALA A 56 7.30 0.11 -32.81
N GLN A 57 6.30 -0.35 -32.06
CA GLN A 57 5.89 0.31 -30.85
C GLN A 57 7.11 0.25 -29.93
N THR A 58 7.82 1.36 -29.79
CA THR A 58 8.68 1.59 -28.64
C THR A 58 7.76 1.54 -27.42
N SER A 59 7.67 0.39 -26.77
CA SER A 59 6.92 0.24 -25.52
C SER A 59 7.62 1.08 -24.47
N SER A 60 7.18 2.33 -24.30
CA SER A 60 7.57 3.10 -23.13
C SER A 60 7.07 2.33 -21.90
N THR A 61 7.98 2.11 -20.93
CA THR A 61 7.62 1.49 -19.65
C THR A 61 6.42 2.21 -19.04
N PRO A 62 5.36 1.50 -18.61
CA PRO A 62 4.20 2.12 -17.99
C PRO A 62 4.61 3.02 -16.83
N TRP A 63 4.00 4.20 -16.73
CA TRP A 63 4.37 5.24 -15.78
C TRP A 63 4.36 4.75 -14.31
N TRP A 64 3.44 3.86 -13.97
CA TRP A 64 3.26 3.35 -12.61
C TRP A 64 4.41 2.45 -12.13
N GLN A 65 5.22 1.88 -13.03
CA GLN A 65 6.38 1.08 -12.64
C GLN A 65 7.49 1.92 -11.97
N HIS A 66 7.50 3.22 -12.20
CA HIS A 66 8.50 4.13 -11.64
C HIS A 66 7.84 5.28 -10.87
N ALA A 67 6.58 5.08 -10.48
CA ALA A 67 5.83 6.09 -9.77
C ALA A 67 6.40 6.32 -8.36
N LEU A 68 6.38 7.59 -7.95
CA LEU A 68 6.32 7.99 -6.57
C LEU A 68 4.88 8.39 -6.29
N VAL A 69 4.14 7.50 -5.65
CA VAL A 69 2.77 7.73 -5.20
C VAL A 69 2.83 8.39 -3.83
N TYR A 70 2.11 9.49 -3.67
CA TYR A 70 2.00 10.16 -2.37
C TYR A 70 0.57 10.00 -1.85
N GLU A 71 0.43 9.30 -0.73
CA GLU A 71 -0.85 9.10 -0.08
C GLU A 71 -1.27 10.35 0.68
N ILE A 72 -2.43 10.87 0.34
CA ILE A 72 -3.06 12.01 1.01
C ILE A 72 -4.28 11.53 1.77
N TYR A 73 -4.31 11.82 3.09
CA TYR A 73 -5.51 11.75 3.91
C TYR A 73 -6.17 13.13 3.89
N PRO A 74 -7.19 13.37 3.04
CA PRO A 74 -7.67 14.74 2.74
C PRO A 74 -8.05 15.54 3.97
N ARG A 75 -8.73 14.92 4.95
CA ARG A 75 -9.12 15.55 6.22
C ARG A 75 -7.96 16.17 6.99
N SER A 76 -6.73 15.65 6.81
CA SER A 76 -5.53 16.04 7.56
C SER A 76 -4.50 16.76 6.71
N PHE A 77 -4.74 17.04 5.44
CA PHE A 77 -3.70 17.57 4.57
C PHE A 77 -3.64 19.10 4.58
N GLN A 78 -4.73 19.78 4.24
CA GLN A 78 -4.84 21.25 4.29
C GLN A 78 -6.29 21.68 4.30
N ASP A 79 -6.67 22.51 5.25
CA ASP A 79 -7.98 23.15 5.38
C ASP A 79 -7.95 24.56 4.77
N THR A 80 -8.87 24.85 3.85
CA THR A 80 -8.97 26.17 3.20
C THR A 80 -10.20 26.97 3.64
N ASN A 81 -11.21 26.33 4.19
CA ASN A 81 -12.46 26.97 4.59
C ASN A 81 -12.51 27.37 6.08
N GLY A 82 -11.57 26.84 6.89
CA GLY A 82 -11.41 27.20 8.30
C GLY A 82 -12.35 26.44 9.24
N ASP A 83 -12.82 25.25 8.85
CA ASP A 83 -13.68 24.40 9.68
C ASP A 83 -12.89 23.37 10.52
N GLY A 84 -11.60 23.24 10.28
CA GLY A 84 -10.70 22.31 10.99
C GLY A 84 -10.52 20.96 10.32
N ILE A 85 -11.08 20.78 9.13
CA ILE A 85 -11.00 19.58 8.30
C ILE A 85 -10.38 19.97 6.97
N GLY A 86 -9.42 19.20 6.48
CA GLY A 86 -8.81 19.42 5.18
C GLY A 86 -9.77 19.15 4.02
N ASP A 87 -9.54 19.82 2.90
CA ASP A 87 -10.43 19.80 1.75
C ASP A 87 -9.69 19.70 0.40
N ILE A 88 -10.44 19.50 -0.71
CA ILE A 88 -9.89 19.34 -2.06
C ILE A 88 -9.12 20.60 -2.50
N ASN A 89 -9.61 21.80 -2.17
CA ASN A 89 -8.92 23.04 -2.51
C ASN A 89 -7.59 23.18 -1.75
N GLY A 90 -7.51 22.61 -0.55
CA GLY A 90 -6.27 22.49 0.22
C GLY A 90 -5.24 21.61 -0.49
N ILE A 91 -5.66 20.51 -1.11
CA ILE A 91 -4.76 19.69 -1.94
C ILE A 91 -4.26 20.50 -3.13
N VAL A 92 -5.16 21.26 -3.80
CA VAL A 92 -4.77 22.13 -4.92
C VAL A 92 -3.72 23.16 -4.50
N GLN A 93 -3.87 23.80 -3.32
CA GLN A 93 -2.89 24.76 -2.79
C GLN A 93 -1.50 24.15 -2.56
N ARG A 94 -1.40 22.84 -2.38
CA ARG A 94 -0.15 22.16 -2.05
C ARG A 94 0.47 21.40 -3.23
N LEU A 95 -0.06 21.54 -4.45
CA LEU A 95 0.48 20.87 -5.64
C LEU A 95 1.90 21.31 -5.99
N ASP A 96 2.26 22.59 -5.79
CA ASP A 96 3.63 23.07 -5.97
C ASP A 96 4.62 22.36 -5.02
N TYR A 97 4.21 22.13 -3.77
CA TYR A 97 5.01 21.39 -2.81
C TYR A 97 5.22 19.93 -3.27
N LEU A 98 4.14 19.26 -3.67
CA LEU A 98 4.20 17.87 -4.15
C LEU A 98 5.04 17.74 -5.42
N GLN A 99 4.90 18.67 -6.36
CA GLN A 99 5.75 18.73 -7.55
C GLN A 99 7.22 18.96 -7.18
N GLY A 100 7.48 19.90 -6.25
CA GLY A 100 8.84 20.21 -5.76
C GLY A 100 9.48 19.08 -4.94
N LEU A 101 8.69 18.17 -4.37
CA LEU A 101 9.14 16.93 -3.75
C LEU A 101 9.48 15.86 -4.80
N GLY A 102 8.92 15.95 -6.00
CA GLY A 102 9.09 14.98 -7.08
C GLY A 102 7.98 13.93 -7.19
N VAL A 103 6.84 14.18 -6.52
CA VAL A 103 5.64 13.33 -6.61
C VAL A 103 5.09 13.36 -8.04
N ASN A 104 4.73 12.19 -8.58
CA ASN A 104 4.12 12.08 -9.91
C ASN A 104 2.75 11.40 -9.92
N ALA A 105 2.31 10.91 -8.77
CA ALA A 105 0.93 10.49 -8.53
C ALA A 105 0.53 10.74 -7.08
N ILE A 106 -0.71 11.16 -6.84
CA ILE A 106 -1.31 11.22 -5.51
C ILE A 106 -2.41 10.16 -5.42
N TRP A 107 -2.47 9.48 -4.29
CA TRP A 107 -3.61 8.64 -3.91
C TRP A 107 -4.40 9.39 -2.82
N LEU A 108 -5.68 9.60 -3.07
CA LEU A 108 -6.61 10.20 -2.12
C LEU A 108 -7.39 9.10 -1.41
N THR A 109 -7.34 9.06 -0.07
CA THR A 109 -8.29 8.25 0.70
C THR A 109 -9.72 8.76 0.46
N PRO A 110 -10.79 8.02 0.80
CA PRO A 110 -12.13 8.29 0.29
C PRO A 110 -12.63 9.72 0.52
N ILE A 111 -13.13 10.34 -0.54
CA ILE A 111 -13.75 11.68 -0.54
C ILE A 111 -15.22 11.65 -0.97
N TYR A 112 -15.82 10.48 -0.99
CA TYR A 112 -17.21 10.24 -1.33
C TYR A 112 -18.15 10.59 -0.17
N PRO A 113 -19.46 10.90 -0.44
CA PRO A 113 -20.45 11.05 0.62
C PRO A 113 -20.47 9.86 1.57
N SER A 114 -20.28 10.13 2.84
CA SER A 114 -20.18 9.15 3.90
C SER A 114 -20.77 9.71 5.21
N PRO A 115 -21.46 8.89 6.02
CA PRO A 115 -21.80 9.26 7.41
C PRO A 115 -20.59 9.38 8.33
N GLN A 116 -19.38 9.10 7.83
CA GLN A 116 -18.10 9.22 8.56
C GLN A 116 -17.99 8.34 9.80
N LYS A 117 -18.61 7.16 9.75
CA LYS A 117 -18.48 6.15 10.82
C LYS A 117 -17.09 5.52 10.85
N ASP A 118 -16.46 5.43 9.66
CA ASP A 118 -15.08 5.03 9.44
C ASP A 118 -14.38 6.04 8.52
N PHE A 119 -14.57 7.33 8.81
CA PHE A 119 -13.87 8.45 8.19
C PHE A 119 -13.79 8.44 6.65
N GLY A 120 -14.88 8.04 5.99
CA GLY A 120 -15.01 8.03 4.53
C GLY A 120 -15.07 6.64 3.94
N TYR A 121 -14.61 5.60 4.64
CA TYR A 121 -14.68 4.22 4.17
C TYR A 121 -16.11 3.63 4.20
N ASP A 122 -17.04 4.20 4.94
CA ASP A 122 -18.47 3.89 4.90
C ASP A 122 -19.19 4.73 3.83
N ILE A 123 -19.01 4.37 2.55
CA ILE A 123 -19.48 5.14 1.38
C ILE A 123 -20.98 4.99 1.18
N SER A 124 -21.70 6.11 1.11
CA SER A 124 -23.14 6.12 0.80
C SER A 124 -23.46 6.38 -0.67
N ASN A 125 -22.58 7.03 -1.41
CA ASN A 125 -22.72 7.31 -2.84
C ASN A 125 -21.36 7.35 -3.53
N TYR A 126 -21.10 6.42 -4.44
CA TYR A 126 -19.82 6.26 -5.15
C TYR A 126 -19.58 7.27 -6.28
N GLU A 127 -20.59 8.03 -6.70
CA GLU A 127 -20.52 8.91 -7.88
C GLU A 127 -20.65 10.41 -7.52
N ALA A 128 -20.30 10.77 -6.28
CA ALA A 128 -20.36 12.14 -5.79
C ALA A 128 -19.16 12.46 -4.88
N ILE A 129 -18.95 13.73 -4.61
CA ILE A 129 -18.00 14.25 -3.62
C ILE A 129 -18.76 14.59 -2.35
N ASP A 130 -18.20 14.23 -1.19
CA ASP A 130 -18.74 14.63 0.11
C ASP A 130 -18.63 16.17 0.25
N PRO A 131 -19.74 16.87 0.59
CA PRO A 131 -19.69 18.32 0.81
C PRO A 131 -18.67 18.79 1.84
N MET A 132 -18.23 17.90 2.75
CA MET A 132 -17.15 18.15 3.70
C MET A 132 -15.83 18.46 3.00
N PHE A 133 -15.55 17.80 1.87
CA PHE A 133 -14.30 17.96 1.13
C PHE A 133 -14.42 18.94 -0.05
N GLY A 134 -15.63 19.32 -0.44
CA GLY A 134 -15.89 20.23 -1.55
C GLY A 134 -16.98 19.73 -2.49
N THR A 135 -16.89 20.12 -3.74
CA THR A 135 -17.87 19.82 -4.79
C THR A 135 -17.22 19.02 -5.93
N MET A 136 -18.06 18.51 -6.85
CA MET A 136 -17.57 17.90 -8.09
C MET A 136 -16.76 18.89 -8.94
N ALA A 137 -17.11 20.19 -8.92
CA ALA A 137 -16.35 21.22 -9.62
C ALA A 137 -14.96 21.43 -9.00
N ASP A 138 -14.83 21.35 -7.68
CA ASP A 138 -13.51 21.39 -6.99
C ASP A 138 -12.66 20.18 -7.36
N PHE A 139 -13.28 19.01 -7.49
CA PHE A 139 -12.57 17.80 -7.93
C PHE A 139 -12.13 17.91 -9.41
N ASP A 140 -12.99 18.41 -10.29
CA ASP A 140 -12.62 18.63 -11.69
C ASP A 140 -11.48 19.67 -11.80
N HIS A 141 -11.47 20.70 -10.92
CA HIS A 141 -10.37 21.65 -10.78
C HIS A 141 -9.08 20.97 -10.30
N LEU A 142 -9.17 20.09 -9.27
CA LEU A 142 -8.03 19.32 -8.80
C LEU A 142 -7.40 18.47 -9.92
N LEU A 143 -8.22 17.76 -10.72
CA LEU A 143 -7.72 16.95 -11.84
C LEU A 143 -6.98 17.82 -12.88
N ALA A 144 -7.53 19.00 -13.20
CA ALA A 144 -6.91 19.93 -14.15
C ALA A 144 -5.60 20.51 -13.61
N ALA A 145 -5.59 20.95 -12.34
CA ALA A 145 -4.41 21.50 -11.67
C ALA A 145 -3.32 20.45 -11.49
N ALA A 146 -3.64 19.24 -11.02
CA ALA A 146 -2.70 18.14 -10.89
C ALA A 146 -2.06 17.77 -12.23
N LYS A 147 -2.85 17.71 -13.31
CA LYS A 147 -2.34 17.50 -14.68
C LYS A 147 -1.36 18.59 -15.11
N ALA A 148 -1.61 19.85 -14.78
CA ALA A 148 -0.70 20.96 -15.06
C ALA A 148 0.63 20.79 -14.31
N HIS A 149 0.62 20.24 -13.11
CA HIS A 149 1.80 19.89 -12.30
C HIS A 149 2.42 18.53 -12.69
N ARG A 150 1.89 17.84 -13.71
CA ARG A 150 2.30 16.48 -14.13
C ARG A 150 2.09 15.42 -13.04
N ILE A 151 1.14 15.65 -12.16
CA ILE A 151 0.74 14.74 -11.09
C ILE A 151 -0.55 14.03 -11.53
N ARG A 152 -0.60 12.72 -11.36
CA ARG A 152 -1.78 11.90 -11.60
C ARG A 152 -2.59 11.76 -10.32
N VAL A 153 -3.89 11.60 -10.46
CA VAL A 153 -4.79 11.39 -9.31
C VAL A 153 -5.31 9.96 -9.34
N ILE A 154 -5.09 9.23 -8.26
CA ILE A 154 -5.59 7.89 -7.97
C ILE A 154 -6.62 8.04 -6.86
N MET A 155 -7.80 7.43 -7.03
CA MET A 155 -8.85 7.43 -6.01
C MET A 155 -8.87 6.13 -5.24
N ASP A 156 -9.29 6.19 -4.00
CA ASP A 156 -9.63 4.99 -3.24
C ASP A 156 -10.96 4.42 -3.73
N MET A 157 -11.10 3.10 -3.82
CA MET A 157 -12.33 2.43 -4.21
C MET A 157 -12.62 1.31 -3.22
N VAL A 158 -13.59 1.57 -2.35
CA VAL A 158 -14.05 0.60 -1.35
C VAL A 158 -15.03 -0.36 -2.00
N MET A 159 -14.55 -1.56 -2.30
CA MET A 159 -15.33 -2.52 -3.09
C MET A 159 -16.06 -3.53 -2.20
N ASN A 160 -15.56 -3.79 -0.99
CA ASN A 160 -16.09 -4.83 -0.11
C ASN A 160 -17.49 -4.53 0.41
N HIS A 161 -17.75 -3.30 0.83
CA HIS A 161 -18.95 -2.90 1.56
C HIS A 161 -19.45 -1.52 1.12
N THR A 162 -20.63 -1.14 1.58
CA THR A 162 -21.13 0.24 1.52
C THR A 162 -21.46 0.73 2.91
N SER A 163 -21.76 2.03 3.04
CA SER A 163 -22.46 2.51 4.24
C SER A 163 -23.84 1.86 4.38
N ASP A 164 -24.31 1.68 5.60
CA ASP A 164 -25.71 1.34 5.91
C ASP A 164 -26.69 2.46 5.48
N GLN A 165 -26.16 3.66 5.18
CA GLN A 165 -26.91 4.79 4.64
C GLN A 165 -26.96 4.79 3.10
N SER A 166 -26.26 3.88 2.44
CA SER A 166 -26.35 3.71 0.99
C SER A 166 -27.79 3.42 0.56
N PRO A 167 -28.28 4.05 -0.53
CA PRO A 167 -29.58 3.69 -1.12
C PRO A 167 -29.70 2.20 -1.48
N TRP A 168 -28.60 1.55 -1.79
CA TRP A 168 -28.58 0.11 -2.08
C TRP A 168 -28.92 -0.70 -0.83
N PHE A 169 -28.26 -0.43 0.30
CA PHE A 169 -28.55 -1.14 1.54
C PHE A 169 -29.93 -0.81 2.11
N LYS A 170 -30.36 0.46 2.07
CA LYS A 170 -31.71 0.85 2.51
C LYS A 170 -32.82 0.10 1.74
N GLN A 171 -32.64 -0.07 0.43
CA GLN A 171 -33.55 -0.89 -0.37
C GLN A 171 -33.46 -2.38 0.02
N SER A 172 -32.25 -2.93 0.11
CA SER A 172 -32.00 -4.32 0.51
C SER A 172 -32.67 -4.65 1.86
N ARG A 173 -32.52 -3.75 2.83
CA ARG A 173 -33.05 -3.89 4.20
C ARG A 173 -34.57 -3.74 4.28
N SER A 174 -35.21 -3.05 3.32
CA SER A 174 -36.62 -2.68 3.40
C SER A 174 -37.58 -3.87 3.41
N SER A 175 -37.20 -5.00 2.78
CA SER A 175 -38.02 -6.23 2.71
C SER A 175 -37.18 -7.42 2.25
N ARG A 176 -37.51 -8.62 2.73
CA ARG A 176 -36.92 -9.88 2.22
C ARG A 176 -37.18 -10.12 0.73
N SER A 177 -38.23 -9.51 0.16
CA SER A 177 -38.61 -9.61 -1.26
C SER A 177 -38.13 -8.43 -2.12
N ASN A 178 -37.38 -7.48 -1.56
CA ASN A 178 -36.87 -6.35 -2.33
C ASN A 178 -35.90 -6.86 -3.41
N PRO A 179 -35.94 -6.34 -4.67
CA PRO A 179 -35.02 -6.75 -5.74
C PRO A 179 -33.53 -6.58 -5.40
N LYS A 180 -33.19 -5.70 -4.46
CA LYS A 180 -31.83 -5.54 -3.96
C LYS A 180 -31.51 -6.36 -2.70
N ARG A 181 -32.44 -7.22 -2.25
CA ARG A 181 -32.18 -8.01 -1.03
C ARG A 181 -30.85 -8.75 -1.11
N ASP A 182 -30.62 -9.42 -2.22
CA ASP A 182 -29.44 -10.24 -2.47
C ASP A 182 -28.21 -9.43 -2.95
N TRP A 183 -28.26 -8.10 -2.87
CA TRP A 183 -27.09 -7.27 -3.06
C TRP A 183 -26.15 -7.28 -1.86
N TYR A 184 -26.64 -7.72 -0.70
CA TYR A 184 -25.92 -7.87 0.55
C TYR A 184 -26.11 -9.28 1.10
N ILE A 185 -25.31 -9.66 2.06
CA ILE A 185 -25.30 -11.02 2.60
C ILE A 185 -26.23 -11.09 3.81
N TRP A 186 -27.40 -11.70 3.62
CA TRP A 186 -28.42 -11.88 4.64
C TRP A 186 -28.60 -13.36 4.96
N ARG A 187 -28.68 -13.70 6.26
CA ARG A 187 -28.89 -15.09 6.69
C ARG A 187 -29.80 -15.16 7.90
N ASP A 188 -30.50 -16.28 8.03
CA ASP A 188 -31.19 -16.61 9.25
C ASP A 188 -30.17 -17.04 10.32
N GLY A 189 -30.41 -16.73 11.60
CA GLY A 189 -29.55 -17.16 12.70
C GLY A 189 -29.77 -18.65 13.08
N LYS A 190 -28.87 -19.19 13.90
CA LYS A 190 -28.97 -20.56 14.44
C LYS A 190 -30.07 -20.70 15.50
N GLY A 191 -30.68 -19.60 15.92
CA GLY A 191 -31.76 -19.51 16.92
C GLY A 191 -31.97 -18.06 17.36
N PRO A 192 -32.91 -17.82 18.31
CA PRO A 192 -33.17 -16.46 18.81
C PRO A 192 -31.91 -15.82 19.40
N GLY A 193 -31.49 -14.69 18.82
CA GLY A 193 -30.30 -13.96 19.25
C GLY A 193 -28.95 -14.63 18.91
N ILE A 194 -28.96 -15.74 18.18
CA ILE A 194 -27.73 -16.47 17.80
C ILE A 194 -27.40 -16.21 16.35
N PRO A 195 -26.22 -15.62 16.02
CA PRO A 195 -25.82 -15.35 14.65
C PRO A 195 -25.59 -16.63 13.83
N PRO A 196 -25.48 -16.52 12.48
CA PRO A 196 -25.26 -17.67 11.59
C PRO A 196 -24.00 -18.47 11.88
N ASN A 197 -22.93 -17.83 12.33
CA ASN A 197 -21.66 -18.45 12.68
C ASN A 197 -20.86 -17.54 13.65
N ASN A 198 -19.59 -17.92 13.91
CA ASN A 198 -18.74 -17.24 14.89
C ASN A 198 -17.83 -16.15 14.27
N TRP A 199 -18.01 -15.77 13.01
CA TRP A 199 -17.12 -14.81 12.37
C TRP A 199 -17.08 -13.47 13.09
N GLN A 200 -15.89 -12.90 13.17
CA GLN A 200 -15.63 -11.65 13.85
C GLN A 200 -15.43 -10.49 12.86
N SER A 201 -15.85 -9.32 13.29
CA SER A 201 -15.57 -8.06 12.63
C SER A 201 -14.11 -7.65 12.84
N GLU A 202 -13.49 -6.98 11.87
CA GLU A 202 -12.15 -6.38 12.04
C GLU A 202 -12.12 -5.35 13.17
N PHE A 203 -13.24 -4.66 13.39
CA PHE A 203 -13.42 -3.74 14.53
C PHE A 203 -13.86 -4.44 15.82
N GLY A 204 -13.83 -5.76 15.83
CA GLY A 204 -14.16 -6.60 16.98
C GLY A 204 -15.65 -6.90 17.14
N GLY A 205 -15.93 -7.98 17.89
CA GLY A 205 -17.26 -8.54 18.07
C GLY A 205 -17.73 -9.36 16.87
N SER A 206 -19.03 -9.69 16.86
CA SER A 206 -19.63 -10.47 15.78
C SER A 206 -19.61 -9.70 14.45
N ALA A 207 -19.27 -10.38 13.36
CA ALA A 207 -19.43 -9.87 11.99
C ALA A 207 -20.89 -9.91 11.50
N TRP A 208 -21.85 -10.17 12.37
CA TRP A 208 -23.27 -10.26 12.06
C TRP A 208 -24.08 -9.31 12.92
N THR A 209 -24.96 -8.53 12.29
CA THR A 209 -25.93 -7.66 12.98
C THR A 209 -27.36 -8.08 12.65
N TYR A 210 -28.18 -8.25 13.69
CA TYR A 210 -29.59 -8.62 13.55
C TYR A 210 -30.44 -7.42 13.13
N ASP A 211 -31.26 -7.61 12.09
CA ASP A 211 -32.24 -6.64 11.66
C ASP A 211 -33.65 -7.07 12.10
N PRO A 212 -34.26 -6.40 13.09
CA PRO A 212 -35.57 -6.78 13.61
C PRO A 212 -36.71 -6.54 12.62
N ALA A 213 -36.51 -5.67 11.59
CA ALA A 213 -37.53 -5.38 10.61
C ALA A 213 -37.75 -6.53 9.62
N THR A 214 -36.71 -7.28 9.33
CA THR A 214 -36.75 -8.43 8.42
C THR A 214 -36.45 -9.77 9.11
N GLU A 215 -36.15 -9.73 10.41
CA GLU A 215 -35.84 -10.90 11.23
C GLU A 215 -34.71 -11.76 10.66
N GLN A 216 -33.68 -11.11 10.08
CA GLN A 216 -32.46 -11.74 9.57
C GLN A 216 -31.22 -11.01 10.05
N TRP A 217 -30.09 -11.67 9.93
CA TRP A 217 -28.76 -11.11 10.18
C TRP A 217 -28.12 -10.69 8.86
N TYR A 218 -27.49 -9.50 8.83
CA TYR A 218 -26.62 -9.13 7.72
C TYR A 218 -25.16 -9.23 8.14
N TYR A 219 -24.34 -9.60 7.18
CA TYR A 219 -22.89 -9.71 7.33
C TYR A 219 -22.20 -8.37 7.15
N HIS A 220 -21.17 -8.13 7.95
CA HIS A 220 -20.25 -6.99 7.84
C HIS A 220 -18.88 -7.39 8.35
N LYS A 221 -17.90 -7.46 7.48
CA LYS A 221 -16.52 -7.76 7.88
C LYS A 221 -15.92 -6.64 8.76
N PHE A 222 -16.35 -5.41 8.52
CA PHE A 222 -15.96 -4.20 9.26
C PHE A 222 -17.06 -3.77 10.26
N LEU A 223 -17.37 -2.48 10.36
CA LEU A 223 -18.41 -1.99 11.25
C LEU A 223 -19.82 -2.49 10.83
N ALA A 224 -20.72 -2.59 11.81
CA ALA A 224 -22.14 -2.81 11.50
C ALA A 224 -22.74 -1.74 10.57
N ALA A 225 -22.13 -0.55 10.52
CA ALA A 225 -22.45 0.51 9.58
C ALA A 225 -21.87 0.31 8.16
N GLN A 226 -21.12 -0.78 7.94
CA GLN A 226 -20.45 -1.12 6.69
C GLN A 226 -20.88 -2.51 6.21
N PRO A 227 -22.16 -2.72 5.81
CA PRO A 227 -22.66 -4.02 5.35
C PRO A 227 -21.94 -4.46 4.08
N ASP A 228 -21.52 -5.72 4.05
CA ASP A 228 -20.77 -6.32 2.94
C ASP A 228 -21.66 -6.58 1.72
N LEU A 229 -21.13 -6.26 0.55
CA LEU A 229 -21.75 -6.50 -0.74
C LEU A 229 -21.64 -7.99 -1.12
N ASN A 230 -22.69 -8.54 -1.69
CA ASN A 230 -22.69 -9.90 -2.23
C ASN A 230 -22.07 -9.93 -3.64
N TRP A 231 -20.77 -10.12 -3.72
CA TRP A 231 -20.05 -10.19 -5.00
C TRP A 231 -20.40 -11.40 -5.88
N ARG A 232 -21.14 -12.38 -5.35
CA ARG A 232 -21.73 -13.47 -6.17
C ARG A 232 -22.94 -13.02 -6.95
N ASN A 233 -23.47 -11.83 -6.68
CA ASN A 233 -24.54 -11.21 -7.45
C ASN A 233 -23.97 -10.35 -8.59
N PRO A 234 -24.20 -10.71 -9.87
CA PRO A 234 -23.62 -9.98 -11.01
C PRO A 234 -24.14 -8.53 -11.13
N ALA A 235 -25.27 -8.19 -10.50
CA ALA A 235 -25.76 -6.82 -10.47
C ALA A 235 -24.89 -5.94 -9.54
N VAL A 236 -24.29 -6.49 -8.50
CA VAL A 236 -23.33 -5.82 -7.62
C VAL A 236 -22.05 -5.54 -8.39
N GLU A 237 -21.46 -6.56 -9.03
CA GLU A 237 -20.26 -6.39 -9.88
C GLU A 237 -20.49 -5.28 -10.92
N LYS A 238 -21.61 -5.35 -11.63
CA LYS A 238 -21.94 -4.33 -12.64
C LYS A 238 -22.02 -2.93 -12.05
N ALA A 239 -22.70 -2.75 -10.93
CA ALA A 239 -22.90 -1.45 -10.30
C ALA A 239 -21.57 -0.86 -9.80
N MET A 240 -20.71 -1.68 -9.20
CA MET A 240 -19.39 -1.24 -8.75
C MET A 240 -18.47 -0.90 -9.92
N PHE A 241 -18.50 -1.68 -11.00
CA PHE A 241 -17.74 -1.37 -12.22
C PHE A 241 -18.26 -0.11 -12.92
N ASP A 242 -19.56 0.17 -12.86
CA ASP A 242 -20.11 1.43 -13.38
C ASP A 242 -19.60 2.63 -12.58
N ALA A 243 -19.53 2.52 -11.24
CA ALA A 243 -18.91 3.54 -10.40
C ALA A 243 -17.42 3.75 -10.76
N CYS A 244 -16.67 2.68 -11.00
CA CYS A 244 -15.28 2.80 -11.48
C CYS A 244 -15.22 3.53 -12.83
N ARG A 245 -16.09 3.19 -13.79
CA ARG A 245 -16.15 3.88 -15.10
C ARG A 245 -16.43 5.36 -14.97
N PHE A 246 -17.36 5.74 -14.09
CA PHE A 246 -17.67 7.15 -13.84
C PHE A 246 -16.41 7.98 -13.53
N TRP A 247 -15.52 7.48 -12.67
CA TRP A 247 -14.30 8.19 -12.32
C TRP A 247 -13.21 8.08 -13.38
N LEU A 248 -13.10 6.95 -14.08
CA LEU A 248 -12.18 6.81 -15.21
C LEU A 248 -12.54 7.76 -16.35
N ASP A 249 -13.85 7.94 -16.63
CA ASP A 249 -14.35 8.89 -17.62
C ASP A 249 -14.04 10.36 -17.23
N LYS A 250 -13.98 10.66 -15.92
CA LYS A 250 -13.51 11.96 -15.43
C LYS A 250 -12.00 12.14 -15.58
N GLY A 251 -11.24 11.09 -15.75
CA GLY A 251 -9.81 11.15 -16.04
C GLY A 251 -8.89 10.79 -14.88
N VAL A 252 -9.38 10.14 -13.82
CA VAL A 252 -8.49 9.60 -12.76
C VAL A 252 -7.53 8.57 -13.33
N ALA A 253 -6.33 8.49 -12.78
CA ALA A 253 -5.27 7.62 -13.30
C ALA A 253 -5.42 6.14 -12.90
N GLY A 254 -6.37 5.84 -12.04
CA GLY A 254 -6.63 4.50 -11.54
C GLY A 254 -7.18 4.52 -10.12
N PHE A 255 -7.12 3.36 -9.47
CA PHE A 255 -7.68 3.17 -8.15
C PHE A 255 -6.69 2.48 -7.20
N ARG A 256 -6.74 2.87 -5.92
CA ARG A 256 -6.36 1.99 -4.83
C ARG A 256 -7.62 1.24 -4.41
N LEU A 257 -7.55 -0.05 -4.36
CA LEU A 257 -8.66 -0.93 -4.05
C LEU A 257 -8.56 -1.34 -2.58
N ASP A 258 -9.55 -0.90 -1.81
CA ASP A 258 -9.68 -1.15 -0.39
C ASP A 258 -10.18 -2.56 -0.12
N ALA A 259 -9.63 -3.22 0.90
CA ALA A 259 -10.14 -4.46 1.49
C ALA A 259 -10.51 -5.55 0.46
N ILE A 260 -9.74 -5.68 -0.61
CA ILE A 260 -10.07 -6.63 -1.69
C ILE A 260 -9.90 -8.11 -1.33
N PRO A 261 -9.07 -8.51 -0.36
CA PRO A 261 -9.04 -9.90 0.10
C PRO A 261 -10.37 -10.39 0.69
N GLU A 262 -11.20 -9.48 1.20
CA GLU A 262 -12.44 -9.73 1.93
C GLU A 262 -13.70 -9.77 1.06
N LEU A 263 -13.60 -9.59 -0.27
CA LEU A 263 -14.76 -9.53 -1.18
C LEU A 263 -15.66 -10.78 -1.16
N PHE A 264 -15.15 -11.90 -0.69
CA PHE A 264 -15.86 -13.17 -0.64
C PHE A 264 -15.70 -13.85 0.71
N GLU A 265 -16.78 -14.48 1.17
CA GLU A 265 -16.85 -15.32 2.36
C GLU A 265 -17.21 -16.76 2.01
N ASP A 266 -16.97 -17.70 2.92
CA ASP A 266 -17.34 -19.11 2.73
C ASP A 266 -18.87 -19.27 2.54
N PRO A 267 -19.33 -19.71 1.35
CA PRO A 267 -20.77 -19.84 1.07
C PRO A 267 -21.48 -20.87 1.95
N GLN A 268 -20.73 -21.76 2.62
CA GLN A 268 -21.27 -22.75 3.56
C GLN A 268 -21.39 -22.20 4.98
N LEU A 269 -20.93 -20.97 5.25
CA LEU A 269 -20.98 -20.29 6.55
C LEU A 269 -20.37 -21.13 7.69
N ARG A 270 -19.31 -21.88 7.39
CA ARG A 270 -18.62 -22.68 8.41
C ARG A 270 -17.96 -21.75 9.42
N ASP A 271 -17.99 -22.16 10.68
CA ASP A 271 -17.31 -21.44 11.74
C ASP A 271 -15.81 -21.34 11.47
N GLU A 272 -15.20 -20.18 11.79
CA GLU A 272 -13.75 -20.05 11.84
C GLU A 272 -13.19 -20.82 13.04
N LYS A 273 -11.94 -21.25 12.89
CA LYS A 273 -11.26 -21.92 13.99
C LYS A 273 -10.67 -20.90 14.93
N ILE A 274 -11.04 -21.01 16.20
CA ILE A 274 -10.48 -20.20 17.27
C ILE A 274 -9.05 -20.62 17.55
N LEU A 275 -8.15 -19.63 17.62
CA LEU A 275 -6.73 -19.76 17.93
C LEU A 275 -6.48 -19.34 19.39
N PRO A 276 -5.34 -19.75 20.00
CA PRO A 276 -4.96 -19.29 21.33
C PRO A 276 -4.75 -17.76 21.40
N GLY A 277 -5.16 -17.17 22.52
CA GLY A 277 -4.98 -15.73 22.79
C GLY A 277 -6.13 -14.87 22.30
N THR A 278 -5.95 -13.57 22.44
CA THR A 278 -6.90 -12.54 22.02
C THR A 278 -6.22 -11.54 21.09
N ASN A 279 -7.04 -10.89 20.25
CA ASN A 279 -6.60 -9.78 19.42
C ASN A 279 -6.48 -8.48 20.26
N GLU A 280 -6.12 -7.39 19.60
CA GLU A 280 -5.88 -6.07 20.23
C GLU A 280 -7.12 -5.46 20.89
N VAL A 281 -8.32 -5.81 20.42
CA VAL A 281 -9.60 -5.36 21.03
C VAL A 281 -10.15 -6.34 22.06
N GLY A 282 -9.44 -7.44 22.33
CA GLY A 282 -9.77 -8.40 23.38
C GLY A 282 -10.67 -9.57 22.95
N ASP A 283 -11.00 -9.70 21.68
CA ASP A 283 -11.75 -10.83 21.16
C ASP A 283 -10.83 -12.05 20.92
N PRO A 284 -11.34 -13.30 20.94
CA PRO A 284 -10.53 -14.48 20.66
C PRO A 284 -9.88 -14.40 19.27
N ASN A 285 -8.62 -14.81 19.15
CA ASN A 285 -7.99 -14.94 17.83
C ASN A 285 -8.70 -16.01 16.99
N GLU A 286 -8.85 -15.78 15.69
CA GLU A 286 -9.42 -16.75 14.74
C GLU A 286 -8.59 -16.88 13.46
N GLU A 287 -8.79 -18.03 12.73
CA GLU A 287 -8.15 -18.28 11.44
C GLU A 287 -8.87 -17.53 10.35
N GLN A 288 -8.88 -16.51 9.90
CA GLN A 288 -9.70 -15.80 8.89
C GLN A 288 -9.73 -16.46 7.47
N ASN A 289 -9.61 -17.77 7.41
CA ASN A 289 -9.53 -18.54 6.16
C ASN A 289 -10.84 -18.64 5.38
N ARG A 290 -11.96 -18.22 6.00
CA ARG A 290 -13.30 -18.32 5.42
C ARG A 290 -13.88 -16.98 5.04
N THR A 291 -13.18 -15.92 5.35
CA THR A 291 -13.63 -14.55 5.15
C THR A 291 -12.62 -13.70 4.40
N GLU A 292 -11.46 -14.29 4.04
CA GLU A 292 -10.40 -13.60 3.33
C GLU A 292 -9.73 -14.47 2.26
N ASN A 293 -9.24 -13.85 1.22
CA ASN A 293 -8.41 -14.45 0.16
C ASN A 293 -9.06 -15.67 -0.52
N LEU A 294 -10.41 -15.72 -0.64
CA LEU A 294 -11.08 -16.78 -1.36
C LEU A 294 -10.79 -16.68 -2.87
N PRO A 295 -10.66 -17.82 -3.58
CA PRO A 295 -10.23 -17.84 -4.99
C PRO A 295 -11.13 -17.06 -5.95
N GLU A 296 -12.39 -16.84 -5.60
CA GLU A 296 -13.34 -16.08 -6.40
C GLU A 296 -12.91 -14.62 -6.62
N VAL A 297 -12.16 -14.02 -5.69
CA VAL A 297 -11.69 -12.63 -5.81
C VAL A 297 -10.85 -12.42 -7.07
N HIS A 298 -10.05 -13.40 -7.44
CA HIS A 298 -9.18 -13.32 -8.63
C HIS A 298 -9.99 -13.25 -9.94
N VAL A 299 -11.23 -13.77 -9.97
CA VAL A 299 -12.12 -13.64 -11.15
C VAL A 299 -12.56 -12.19 -11.30
N VAL A 300 -12.94 -11.56 -10.19
CA VAL A 300 -13.33 -10.14 -10.16
C VAL A 300 -12.16 -9.24 -10.52
N MET A 301 -10.98 -9.50 -9.98
CA MET A 301 -9.77 -8.70 -10.28
C MET A 301 -9.40 -8.77 -11.77
N ARG A 302 -9.50 -9.93 -12.41
CA ARG A 302 -9.27 -10.07 -13.86
C ARG A 302 -10.30 -9.30 -14.68
N ALA A 303 -11.57 -9.34 -14.28
CA ALA A 303 -12.63 -8.62 -14.95
C ALA A 303 -12.44 -7.10 -14.80
N LEU A 304 -12.12 -6.63 -13.59
CA LEU A 304 -11.82 -5.23 -13.32
C LEU A 304 -10.60 -4.75 -14.11
N ARG A 305 -9.50 -5.52 -14.08
CA ARG A 305 -8.30 -5.22 -14.84
C ARG A 305 -8.58 -5.09 -16.33
N LYS A 306 -9.33 -6.00 -16.91
CA LYS A 306 -9.72 -5.94 -18.32
C LYS A 306 -10.53 -4.68 -18.63
N MET A 307 -11.42 -4.27 -17.75
CA MET A 307 -12.19 -3.04 -17.89
C MET A 307 -11.29 -1.81 -17.82
N VAL A 308 -10.39 -1.74 -16.84
CA VAL A 308 -9.46 -0.62 -16.65
C VAL A 308 -8.46 -0.50 -17.80
N ASP A 309 -7.94 -1.61 -18.31
CA ASP A 309 -7.03 -1.65 -19.47
C ASP A 309 -7.71 -1.18 -20.78
N SER A 310 -9.04 -1.11 -20.84
CA SER A 310 -9.75 -0.54 -22.00
C SER A 310 -9.67 0.99 -22.07
N TYR A 311 -9.23 1.64 -21.00
CA TYR A 311 -9.04 3.09 -20.93
C TYR A 311 -7.62 3.51 -21.36
N PRO A 312 -7.45 4.64 -22.05
CA PRO A 312 -6.13 5.11 -22.46
C PRO A 312 -5.30 5.62 -21.27
N GLY A 313 -3.97 5.58 -21.41
CA GLY A 313 -3.04 6.23 -20.48
C GLY A 313 -2.55 5.35 -19.34
N ASP A 314 -2.50 4.03 -19.54
CA ASP A 314 -1.93 3.05 -18.60
C ASP A 314 -2.51 3.21 -17.18
N ARG A 315 -3.84 3.10 -17.06
CA ARG A 315 -4.53 3.18 -15.76
C ARG A 315 -4.02 2.11 -14.81
N VAL A 316 -3.94 2.42 -13.51
CA VAL A 316 -3.35 1.54 -12.51
C VAL A 316 -4.38 1.03 -11.51
N LEU A 317 -4.26 -0.23 -11.12
CA LEU A 317 -4.90 -0.82 -9.96
C LEU A 317 -3.83 -1.11 -8.91
N ILE A 318 -3.93 -0.41 -7.79
CA ILE A 318 -3.16 -0.65 -6.57
C ILE A 318 -4.08 -1.42 -5.63
N GLY A 319 -3.66 -2.58 -5.13
CA GLY A 319 -4.50 -3.36 -4.22
C GLY A 319 -3.99 -3.33 -2.80
N GLU A 320 -4.87 -3.09 -1.85
CA GLU A 320 -4.55 -3.31 -0.45
C GLU A 320 -4.48 -4.81 -0.19
N THR A 321 -3.28 -5.28 0.10
CA THR A 321 -3.02 -6.71 0.32
C THR A 321 -2.09 -6.89 1.52
N TYR A 322 -2.64 -7.33 2.65
CA TYR A 322 -1.87 -7.73 3.84
C TYR A 322 -1.57 -9.24 3.75
N LEU A 323 -0.53 -9.60 3.04
CA LEU A 323 -0.19 -10.99 2.74
C LEU A 323 1.01 -11.47 3.55
N SER A 324 0.96 -12.72 3.98
CA SER A 324 1.98 -13.32 4.85
C SER A 324 3.30 -13.68 4.13
N ASN A 325 3.27 -13.77 2.81
CA ASN A 325 4.42 -14.21 2.01
C ASN A 325 4.34 -13.74 0.56
N ILE A 326 5.49 -13.71 -0.09
CA ILE A 326 5.65 -13.25 -1.47
C ILE A 326 4.93 -14.13 -2.51
N GLN A 327 4.76 -15.43 -2.23
CA GLN A 327 4.06 -16.35 -3.15
C GLN A 327 2.55 -16.04 -3.21
N SER A 328 1.95 -15.69 -2.08
CA SER A 328 0.59 -15.21 -2.04
C SER A 328 0.45 -13.90 -2.81
N GLN A 329 1.41 -12.98 -2.66
CA GLN A 329 1.41 -11.71 -3.38
C GLN A 329 1.52 -11.90 -4.90
N LEU A 330 2.32 -12.87 -5.37
CA LEU A 330 2.45 -13.19 -6.78
C LEU A 330 1.10 -13.53 -7.44
N GLN A 331 0.17 -14.13 -6.69
CA GLN A 331 -1.16 -14.46 -7.21
C GLN A 331 -1.96 -13.20 -7.56
N TRP A 332 -1.82 -12.13 -6.79
CA TRP A 332 -2.53 -10.86 -7.01
C TRP A 332 -2.07 -10.08 -8.25
N TYR A 333 -0.91 -10.42 -8.81
CA TYR A 333 -0.53 -9.96 -10.15
C TYR A 333 -1.22 -10.75 -11.27
N GLY A 334 -1.92 -11.85 -10.95
CA GLY A 334 -2.47 -12.80 -11.93
C GLY A 334 -1.47 -13.87 -12.35
N GLY A 335 -0.50 -14.20 -11.51
CA GLY A 335 0.55 -15.17 -11.75
C GLY A 335 1.28 -14.88 -13.07
N LYS A 336 1.48 -15.88 -13.92
CA LYS A 336 2.18 -15.73 -15.21
C LYS A 336 1.41 -14.87 -16.23
N SER A 337 0.13 -14.65 -16.05
CA SER A 337 -0.72 -13.90 -17.02
C SER A 337 -0.64 -12.40 -16.84
N HIS A 338 -0.21 -11.93 -15.66
CA HIS A 338 -0.12 -10.51 -15.29
C HIS A 338 -1.39 -9.71 -15.65
N ASN A 339 -2.53 -10.26 -15.32
CA ASN A 339 -3.83 -9.77 -15.73
C ASN A 339 -4.78 -9.44 -14.55
N GLU A 340 -4.21 -9.25 -13.37
CA GLU A 340 -4.90 -8.76 -12.18
C GLU A 340 -4.32 -7.40 -11.78
N LEU A 341 -3.92 -7.18 -10.55
CA LEU A 341 -3.38 -5.89 -10.12
C LEU A 341 -2.06 -5.56 -10.82
N GLN A 342 -1.81 -4.28 -11.06
CA GLN A 342 -0.50 -3.81 -11.46
C GLN A 342 0.45 -3.70 -10.27
N LEU A 343 -0.05 -3.23 -9.12
CA LEU A 343 0.71 -2.93 -7.91
C LEU A 343 -0.03 -3.42 -6.66
N PRO A 344 -0.02 -4.72 -6.34
CA PRO A 344 -0.38 -5.15 -4.99
C PRO A 344 0.56 -4.49 -3.98
N MET A 345 0.01 -3.95 -2.87
CA MET A 345 0.82 -3.34 -1.81
C MET A 345 1.68 -4.41 -1.12
N ASP A 346 2.99 -4.20 -1.10
CA ASP A 346 3.92 -5.08 -0.40
C ASP A 346 4.20 -4.53 1.01
N MET A 347 3.45 -5.04 1.96
CA MET A 347 3.58 -4.70 3.37
C MET A 347 4.74 -5.44 4.06
N GLN A 348 5.29 -6.50 3.44
CA GLN A 348 6.26 -7.38 4.10
C GLN A 348 7.61 -6.69 4.35
N VAL A 349 8.02 -5.78 3.46
CA VAL A 349 9.27 -5.00 3.63
C VAL A 349 9.06 -3.86 4.62
N GLY A 350 7.95 -3.14 4.51
CA GLY A 350 7.71 -1.93 5.28
C GLY A 350 7.25 -2.17 6.72
N PHE A 351 6.66 -3.34 7.01
CA PHE A 351 6.16 -3.70 8.34
C PHE A 351 7.00 -4.75 9.08
N ILE A 352 8.29 -4.81 8.75
CA ILE A 352 9.26 -5.49 9.61
C ILE A 352 9.23 -4.83 10.99
N ASP A 353 9.11 -5.62 12.06
CA ASP A 353 8.83 -5.11 13.42
C ASP A 353 9.94 -4.20 13.98
N LYS A 354 11.17 -4.37 13.53
CA LYS A 354 12.34 -3.63 14.01
C LYS A 354 13.39 -3.49 12.92
N LEU A 355 14.33 -2.60 13.13
CA LEU A 355 15.44 -2.37 12.22
C LEU A 355 16.42 -3.57 12.21
N ASP A 356 16.11 -4.59 11.40
CA ASP A 356 16.89 -5.83 11.27
C ASP A 356 17.43 -6.02 9.85
N VAL A 357 18.76 -6.04 9.70
CA VAL A 357 19.44 -6.17 8.40
C VAL A 357 19.06 -7.46 7.68
N ASN A 358 18.92 -8.58 8.40
CA ASN A 358 18.68 -9.88 7.79
C ASN A 358 17.23 -9.98 7.29
N GLU A 359 16.28 -9.42 8.04
CA GLU A 359 14.89 -9.37 7.61
C GLU A 359 14.72 -8.49 6.38
N PHE A 360 15.23 -7.26 6.39
CA PHE A 360 15.20 -6.39 5.20
C PHE A 360 15.88 -7.03 4.00
N ARG A 361 17.06 -7.64 4.20
CA ARG A 361 17.77 -8.35 3.13
C ARG A 361 16.94 -9.47 2.53
N THR A 362 16.32 -10.28 3.39
CA THR A 362 15.50 -11.41 2.98
C THR A 362 14.28 -10.94 2.19
N LYS A 363 13.51 -10.01 2.75
CA LYS A 363 12.27 -9.54 2.13
C LYS A 363 12.49 -8.81 0.80
N ILE A 364 13.48 -7.93 0.73
CA ILE A 364 13.84 -7.25 -0.52
C ILE A 364 14.33 -8.26 -1.58
N ASN A 365 15.09 -9.28 -1.17
CA ASN A 365 15.56 -10.30 -2.09
C ASN A 365 14.42 -11.22 -2.56
N GLU A 366 13.49 -11.60 -1.69
CA GLU A 366 12.29 -12.35 -2.06
C GLU A 366 11.48 -11.58 -3.12
N ALA A 367 11.24 -10.28 -2.91
CA ALA A 367 10.54 -9.44 -3.88
C ALA A 367 11.25 -9.38 -5.24
N GLU A 368 12.59 -9.32 -5.27
CA GLU A 368 13.35 -9.31 -6.52
C GLU A 368 13.31 -10.64 -7.25
N THR A 369 13.45 -11.78 -6.52
CA THR A 369 13.67 -13.08 -7.14
C THR A 369 12.38 -13.85 -7.43
N GLU A 370 11.32 -13.63 -6.65
CA GLU A 370 10.11 -14.45 -6.68
C GLU A 370 8.93 -13.78 -7.39
N LEU A 371 8.93 -12.46 -7.53
CA LEU A 371 7.88 -11.77 -8.27
C LEU A 371 8.02 -11.84 -9.81
N ASN A 372 8.90 -12.70 -10.34
CA ASN A 372 9.04 -12.90 -11.79
C ASN A 372 9.24 -11.61 -12.61
N GLY A 373 9.90 -10.61 -12.03
CA GLY A 373 10.14 -9.31 -12.66
C GLY A 373 9.01 -8.30 -12.50
N TYR A 374 7.89 -8.64 -11.88
CA TYR A 374 6.85 -7.67 -11.54
C TYR A 374 7.38 -6.61 -10.58
N MET A 375 6.80 -5.42 -10.64
CA MET A 375 7.22 -4.31 -9.80
C MET A 375 6.48 -4.38 -8.45
N PRO A 376 7.17 -4.56 -7.31
CA PRO A 376 6.52 -4.44 -6.01
C PRO A 376 6.16 -2.98 -5.73
N LEU A 377 5.24 -2.75 -4.80
CA LEU A 377 4.94 -1.46 -4.21
C LEU A 377 5.25 -1.53 -2.72
N PHE A 378 6.42 -1.07 -2.31
CA PHE A 378 6.78 -1.07 -0.89
C PHE A 378 6.03 0.02 -0.14
N VAL A 379 5.44 -0.36 0.99
CA VAL A 379 4.66 0.51 1.87
C VAL A 379 5.27 0.48 3.26
N PHE A 380 5.83 1.60 3.70
CA PHE A 380 6.38 1.74 5.04
C PHE A 380 5.39 2.43 5.99
N ASP A 381 4.66 3.41 5.51
CA ASP A 381 3.67 4.16 6.26
C ASP A 381 2.37 4.24 5.46
N ASN A 382 1.24 4.24 6.15
CA ASN A 382 -0.09 4.54 5.63
C ASN A 382 -0.99 5.09 6.77
N HIS A 383 -2.25 5.34 6.48
CA HIS A 383 -3.21 5.89 7.44
C HIS A 383 -3.77 4.85 8.45
N ASP A 384 -3.38 3.58 8.36
CA ASP A 384 -3.86 2.49 9.21
C ASP A 384 -2.80 1.91 10.15
N ASN A 385 -1.55 2.36 10.04
CA ASN A 385 -0.45 1.79 10.81
C ASN A 385 0.43 2.88 11.40
N ASP A 386 0.99 2.61 12.58
CA ASP A 386 1.97 3.47 13.23
C ASP A 386 3.08 3.90 12.26
N ARG A 387 3.49 5.16 12.33
CA ARG A 387 4.51 5.71 11.45
C ARG A 387 5.85 5.01 11.64
N SER A 388 6.58 4.81 10.55
CA SER A 388 7.90 4.16 10.55
C SER A 388 8.92 4.89 11.43
N TRP A 389 8.76 6.20 11.63
CA TRP A 389 9.56 6.97 12.58
C TRP A 389 9.49 6.38 14.00
N ASP A 390 8.29 6.05 14.49
CA ASP A 390 8.08 5.49 15.83
C ASP A 390 8.37 3.98 15.86
N ARG A 391 8.04 3.28 14.79
CA ARG A 391 8.21 1.82 14.71
C ARG A 391 9.68 1.40 14.70
N TYR A 392 10.56 2.17 14.04
CA TYR A 392 11.99 1.86 13.95
C TYR A 392 12.86 2.72 14.86
N GLY A 393 12.36 3.84 15.35
CA GLY A 393 13.09 4.77 16.20
C GLY A 393 13.53 4.16 17.52
N ASP A 394 14.71 4.58 18.00
CA ASP A 394 15.28 4.18 19.29
C ASP A 394 15.22 5.31 20.34
N GLY A 395 14.64 6.44 19.97
CA GLY A 395 14.53 7.65 20.79
C GLY A 395 15.82 8.48 20.90
N LYS A 396 16.89 8.06 20.19
CA LYS A 396 18.21 8.72 20.22
C LYS A 396 18.75 8.99 18.81
N HIS A 397 18.54 8.06 17.89
CA HIS A 397 19.08 8.10 16.53
C HIS A 397 17.97 8.18 15.47
N ASP A 398 16.74 8.51 15.84
CA ASP A 398 15.53 8.44 15.02
C ASP A 398 15.70 9.10 13.65
N ALA A 399 16.29 10.29 13.60
CA ALA A 399 16.53 11.00 12.33
C ALA A 399 17.51 10.27 11.40
N ALA A 400 18.52 9.58 11.93
CA ALA A 400 19.46 8.79 11.14
C ALA A 400 18.80 7.49 10.65
N ILE A 401 18.01 6.85 11.50
CA ILE A 401 17.22 5.66 11.18
C ILE A 401 16.19 5.99 10.09
N ALA A 402 15.48 7.11 10.21
CA ALA A 402 14.52 7.56 9.19
C ALA A 402 15.19 7.79 7.82
N ARG A 403 16.46 8.23 7.78
CA ARG A 403 17.22 8.32 6.52
C ARG A 403 17.52 6.96 5.90
N ILE A 404 17.81 5.94 6.73
CA ILE A 404 17.99 4.56 6.27
C ILE A 404 16.68 4.05 5.67
N VAL A 405 15.55 4.22 6.36
CA VAL A 405 14.22 3.81 5.88
C VAL A 405 13.89 4.49 4.55
N ALA A 406 14.10 5.80 4.44
CA ALA A 406 13.94 6.54 3.19
C ALA A 406 14.85 6.02 2.07
N ALA A 407 16.10 5.66 2.40
CA ALA A 407 17.04 5.11 1.42
C ALA A 407 16.60 3.73 0.93
N ILE A 408 16.12 2.85 1.80
CA ILE A 408 15.54 1.55 1.39
C ILE A 408 14.38 1.78 0.44
N LEU A 409 13.37 2.56 0.87
CA LEU A 409 12.17 2.85 0.09
C LEU A 409 12.52 3.36 -1.31
N LEU A 410 13.40 4.35 -1.40
CA LEU A 410 13.66 5.10 -2.63
C LEU A 410 14.83 4.55 -3.48
N THR A 411 15.56 3.53 -3.04
CA THR A 411 16.67 2.96 -3.80
C THR A 411 16.56 1.47 -4.09
N ALA A 412 15.73 0.72 -3.37
CA ALA A 412 15.38 -0.64 -3.76
C ALA A 412 14.55 -0.64 -5.07
N ARG A 413 14.39 -1.82 -5.69
CA ARG A 413 13.57 -1.92 -6.90
C ARG A 413 12.11 -2.07 -6.50
N SER A 414 11.37 -0.95 -6.53
CA SER A 414 9.94 -0.87 -6.25
C SER A 414 9.31 0.32 -6.96
N ALA A 415 8.00 0.33 -7.14
CA ALA A 415 7.24 1.58 -7.12
C ALA A 415 7.18 2.04 -5.67
N ASP A 416 7.09 3.35 -5.44
CA ASP A 416 7.24 3.89 -4.10
C ASP A 416 5.93 4.53 -3.62
N LEU A 417 5.52 4.21 -2.39
CA LEU A 417 4.45 4.89 -1.69
C LEU A 417 5.02 5.67 -0.51
N VAL A 418 4.72 6.97 -0.47
CA VAL A 418 5.05 7.86 0.65
C VAL A 418 3.76 8.38 1.25
N TYR A 419 3.57 8.17 2.53
CA TYR A 419 2.44 8.71 3.28
C TYR A 419 2.70 10.15 3.68
N TYR A 420 1.68 11.03 3.64
CA TYR A 420 1.88 12.45 3.98
C TYR A 420 2.56 12.61 5.34
N GLY A 421 3.55 13.49 5.39
CA GLY A 421 4.35 13.77 6.59
C GLY A 421 5.46 12.76 6.89
N GLN A 422 5.54 11.63 6.19
CA GLN A 422 6.66 10.69 6.30
C GLN A 422 7.99 11.38 5.93
N GLU A 423 7.97 12.22 4.92
CA GLU A 423 9.13 12.95 4.40
C GLU A 423 9.68 14.02 5.34
N ILE A 424 8.92 14.42 6.35
CA ILE A 424 9.34 15.34 7.41
C ILE A 424 9.49 14.66 8.78
N GLY A 425 9.29 13.34 8.86
CA GLY A 425 9.39 12.60 10.12
C GLY A 425 8.27 12.92 11.12
N MET A 426 7.03 13.05 10.65
CA MET A 426 5.89 13.10 11.54
C MET A 426 5.80 11.82 12.36
N VAL A 427 5.35 11.94 13.61
CA VAL A 427 5.26 10.85 14.58
C VAL A 427 3.81 10.41 14.78
N THR A 428 3.58 9.16 15.16
CA THR A 428 2.32 8.69 15.70
C THR A 428 2.07 9.36 17.05
N THR A 429 0.95 10.06 17.18
CA THR A 429 0.59 10.77 18.42
C THR A 429 -0.76 10.26 18.92
N PRO A 430 -0.80 9.13 19.64
CA PRO A 430 -2.04 8.50 20.05
C PRO A 430 -2.82 9.35 21.07
N PRO A 431 -4.17 9.25 21.08
CA PRO A 431 -5.01 9.90 22.08
C PRO A 431 -4.59 9.57 23.51
N LYS A 432 -4.74 10.54 24.42
CA LYS A 432 -4.38 10.38 25.84
C LYS A 432 -5.56 9.91 26.69
N THR A 433 -6.77 10.20 26.26
CA THR A 433 -8.01 9.84 26.96
C THR A 433 -9.01 9.29 25.95
N LEU A 434 -9.95 8.44 26.43
CA LEU A 434 -11.04 7.92 25.58
C LEU A 434 -11.87 9.06 24.93
N ALA A 435 -12.01 10.19 25.60
CA ALA A 435 -12.76 11.34 25.07
C ALA A 435 -12.08 12.02 23.86
N GLU A 436 -10.80 11.78 23.66
CA GLU A 436 -10.03 12.28 22.50
C GLU A 436 -10.07 11.32 21.31
N VAL A 437 -10.42 10.04 21.54
CA VAL A 437 -10.45 9.02 20.49
C VAL A 437 -11.59 9.30 19.52
N GLN A 438 -11.28 9.36 18.24
CA GLN A 438 -12.25 9.48 17.15
C GLN A 438 -12.44 8.14 16.42
N ASP A 439 -11.37 7.35 16.30
CA ASP A 439 -11.38 6.07 15.60
C ASP A 439 -12.26 5.03 16.33
N PRO A 440 -13.25 4.43 15.63
CA PRO A 440 -14.11 3.41 16.23
C PRO A 440 -13.34 2.21 16.77
N ASP A 441 -12.23 1.84 16.14
CA ASP A 441 -11.37 0.74 16.59
C ASP A 441 -10.70 1.08 17.95
N GLY A 442 -10.19 2.31 18.05
CA GLY A 442 -9.63 2.82 19.30
C GLY A 442 -10.67 2.99 20.42
N ILE A 443 -11.91 3.34 20.09
CA ILE A 443 -13.00 3.42 21.08
C ILE A 443 -13.25 2.03 21.68
N ARG A 444 -13.27 0.99 20.84
CA ARG A 444 -13.49 -0.38 21.28
C ARG A 444 -12.29 -0.94 22.05
N GLY A 445 -11.08 -0.72 21.55
CA GLY A 445 -9.85 -1.29 22.13
C GLY A 445 -9.32 -0.59 23.38
N TRP A 446 -9.90 0.58 23.73
CA TRP A 446 -9.41 1.39 24.85
C TRP A 446 -9.39 0.61 26.18
N PRO A 447 -8.37 0.79 27.03
CA PRO A 447 -7.16 1.64 26.87
C PRO A 447 -5.98 0.92 26.21
N ASN A 448 -6.10 -0.37 25.88
CA ASN A 448 -4.99 -1.23 25.44
C ASN A 448 -4.61 -0.92 23.98
N TYR A 449 -5.60 -0.75 23.12
CA TYR A 449 -5.44 -0.28 21.76
C TYR A 449 -6.14 1.07 21.59
N LYS A 450 -5.47 2.02 20.98
CA LYS A 450 -5.92 3.42 20.90
C LYS A 450 -6.42 3.83 19.52
N GLY A 451 -6.47 2.88 18.59
CA GLY A 451 -6.87 3.13 17.22
C GLY A 451 -5.82 3.87 16.41
N ARG A 452 -6.25 4.37 15.26
CA ARG A 452 -5.43 4.93 14.17
C ARG A 452 -5.38 6.47 14.16
N ASP A 453 -5.90 7.15 15.17
CA ASP A 453 -5.90 8.62 15.22
C ASP A 453 -4.48 9.21 15.25
N GLY A 454 -3.53 8.47 15.83
CA GLY A 454 -2.17 8.94 16.06
C GLY A 454 -1.39 9.25 14.79
N GLU A 455 -1.50 8.41 13.79
CA GLU A 455 -0.86 8.56 12.47
C GLU A 455 -1.65 9.45 11.51
N ARG A 456 -2.93 9.75 11.82
CA ARG A 456 -3.84 10.56 11.01
C ARG A 456 -3.86 12.04 11.39
N THR A 457 -2.99 12.47 12.31
CA THR A 457 -2.90 13.87 12.76
C THR A 457 -2.61 14.84 11.60
N PRO A 458 -3.09 16.11 11.69
CA PRO A 458 -2.92 17.07 10.61
C PRO A 458 -1.48 17.33 10.19
N MET A 459 -1.25 17.52 8.88
CA MET A 459 0.04 17.82 8.29
C MET A 459 0.66 19.08 8.88
N GLN A 460 1.97 19.05 9.10
CA GLN A 460 2.74 20.11 9.74
C GLN A 460 3.45 20.97 8.68
N TRP A 461 2.81 22.08 8.26
CA TRP A 461 3.33 22.94 7.20
C TRP A 461 4.31 24.00 7.73
N ASP A 462 4.00 24.61 8.88
CA ASP A 462 4.81 25.68 9.45
C ASP A 462 4.71 25.76 10.99
N THR A 463 5.34 26.77 11.58
CA THR A 463 5.33 26.99 13.05
C THR A 463 4.14 27.81 13.54
N GLY A 464 3.21 28.19 12.68
CA GLY A 464 2.05 29.01 12.97
C GLY A 464 0.96 28.28 13.75
N LYS A 465 -0.24 28.88 13.78
CA LYS A 465 -1.42 28.26 14.39
C LYS A 465 -1.76 26.99 13.64
N ASN A 466 -2.13 25.94 14.39
CA ASN A 466 -2.47 24.64 13.84
C ASN A 466 -1.44 24.12 12.82
N ALA A 467 -0.15 24.41 13.03
CA ALA A 467 0.93 24.02 12.13
C ALA A 467 0.75 24.50 10.66
N GLY A 468 0.03 25.59 10.42
CA GLY A 468 -0.33 26.06 9.08
C GLY A 468 -1.36 25.20 8.34
N PHE A 469 -1.89 24.16 8.98
CA PHE A 469 -2.91 23.29 8.41
C PHE A 469 -4.27 23.99 8.29
N SER A 470 -4.68 24.75 9.31
CA SER A 470 -6.02 25.32 9.42
C SER A 470 -6.02 26.66 10.17
N THR A 471 -6.94 27.54 9.80
CA THR A 471 -7.25 28.76 10.54
C THR A 471 -8.31 28.55 11.63
N ALA A 472 -8.95 27.39 11.70
CA ALA A 472 -9.98 27.01 12.66
C ALA A 472 -9.57 27.22 14.12
N ALA A 473 -10.54 27.36 15.01
CA ALA A 473 -10.28 27.38 16.44
C ALA A 473 -9.76 26.02 16.95
N LYS A 474 -10.28 24.94 16.40
CA LYS A 474 -9.92 23.53 16.72
C LYS A 474 -9.86 22.73 15.42
N THR A 475 -8.89 21.83 15.32
CA THR A 475 -8.76 20.84 14.24
C THR A 475 -9.48 19.54 14.64
N TRP A 476 -9.86 18.72 13.67
CA TRP A 476 -10.57 17.45 13.90
C TRP A 476 -9.77 16.47 14.79
N LEU A 477 -8.44 16.40 14.62
CA LEU A 477 -7.51 15.77 15.54
C LEU A 477 -6.51 16.81 16.08
N PRO A 478 -5.91 16.58 17.26
CA PRO A 478 -4.90 17.48 17.84
C PRO A 478 -3.66 17.59 16.95
N ILE A 479 -3.06 18.78 16.91
CA ILE A 479 -1.75 18.98 16.27
C ILE A 479 -0.64 18.44 17.21
N PRO A 480 0.23 17.54 16.76
CA PRO A 480 1.37 17.07 17.56
C PRO A 480 2.29 18.21 17.97
N ALA A 481 2.75 18.24 19.22
CA ALA A 481 3.61 19.32 19.73
C ALA A 481 4.95 19.45 18.97
N SER A 482 5.37 18.40 18.27
CA SER A 482 6.57 18.35 17.43
C SER A 482 6.56 19.41 16.33
N TYR A 483 5.39 19.89 15.87
CA TYR A 483 5.26 20.80 14.72
C TYR A 483 6.09 22.08 14.82
N LYS A 484 6.47 22.51 16.02
CA LYS A 484 7.35 23.69 16.20
C LYS A 484 8.74 23.47 15.63
N LYS A 485 9.18 22.21 15.46
CA LYS A 485 10.51 21.83 14.96
C LYS A 485 10.42 20.98 13.70
N VAL A 486 9.44 20.10 13.65
CA VAL A 486 9.19 19.14 12.56
C VAL A 486 8.05 19.72 11.70
N ASN A 487 8.37 20.41 10.62
CA ASN A 487 7.42 20.95 9.66
C ASN A 487 8.11 21.32 8.34
N VAL A 488 7.33 21.43 7.29
CA VAL A 488 7.84 21.70 5.93
C VAL A 488 8.66 23.00 5.86
N GLN A 489 8.20 24.08 6.51
CA GLN A 489 8.89 25.38 6.45
C GLN A 489 10.28 25.32 7.08
N VAL A 490 10.39 24.79 8.29
CA VAL A 490 11.66 24.66 9.01
C VAL A 490 12.62 23.76 8.27
N GLU A 491 12.15 22.58 7.84
CA GLU A 491 13.00 21.59 7.19
C GLU A 491 13.45 22.00 5.79
N SER A 492 12.61 22.73 5.05
CA SER A 492 13.02 23.26 3.74
C SER A 492 14.25 24.16 3.83
N GLY A 493 14.40 24.90 4.93
CA GLY A 493 15.55 25.77 5.19
C GLY A 493 16.82 25.05 5.70
N GLN A 494 16.76 23.79 6.02
CA GLN A 494 17.86 23.02 6.62
C GLN A 494 18.41 21.96 5.65
N PRO A 495 19.59 22.16 5.03
CA PRO A 495 20.16 21.21 4.06
C PRO A 495 20.30 19.77 4.55
N GLY A 496 20.45 19.58 5.87
CA GLY A 496 20.58 18.27 6.52
C GLY A 496 19.27 17.65 7.01
N SER A 497 18.11 18.29 6.78
CA SER A 497 16.81 17.78 7.20
C SER A 497 16.39 16.49 6.49
N LEU A 498 15.40 15.79 7.06
CA LEU A 498 14.81 14.60 6.45
C LEU A 498 14.11 14.95 5.13
N LEU A 499 13.36 16.05 5.09
CA LEU A 499 12.70 16.54 3.86
C LEU A 499 13.70 16.74 2.71
N ASN A 500 14.84 17.40 2.99
CA ASN A 500 15.86 17.62 1.96
C ASN A 500 16.62 16.31 1.61
N TRP A 501 16.63 15.33 2.52
CA TRP A 501 17.13 13.98 2.21
C TRP A 501 16.20 13.26 1.25
N TYR A 502 14.88 13.25 1.51
CA TYR A 502 13.88 12.72 0.59
C TYR A 502 13.97 13.36 -0.80
N LYS A 503 14.01 14.69 -0.88
CA LYS A 503 14.14 15.40 -2.18
C LYS A 503 15.36 14.95 -2.97
N ARG A 504 16.52 14.80 -2.31
CA ARG A 504 17.76 14.34 -2.97
C ARG A 504 17.68 12.89 -3.43
N LEU A 505 17.09 12.00 -2.62
CA LEU A 505 16.90 10.60 -2.98
C LEU A 505 15.94 10.46 -4.18
N ILE A 506 14.81 11.15 -4.14
CA ILE A 506 13.82 11.15 -5.21
C ILE A 506 14.44 11.67 -6.52
N GLN A 507 15.15 12.80 -6.47
CA GLN A 507 15.84 13.36 -7.63
C GLN A 507 16.90 12.38 -8.16
N LEU A 508 17.71 11.82 -7.28
CA LEU A 508 18.74 10.84 -7.64
C LEU A 508 18.13 9.61 -8.33
N ARG A 509 17.00 9.10 -7.82
CA ARG A 509 16.28 7.98 -8.43
C ARG A 509 15.75 8.35 -9.82
N GLN A 510 15.14 9.52 -9.97
CA GLN A 510 14.59 9.97 -11.25
C GLN A 510 15.68 10.14 -12.32
N ASP A 511 16.85 10.65 -11.94
CA ASP A 511 17.95 10.93 -12.85
C ASP A 511 18.83 9.71 -13.16
N ASN A 512 18.76 8.66 -12.33
CA ASN A 512 19.64 7.50 -12.44
C ASN A 512 18.90 6.25 -12.94
N PRO A 513 19.19 5.78 -14.19
CA PRO A 513 18.54 4.59 -14.76
C PRO A 513 18.72 3.33 -13.91
N ALA A 514 19.88 3.13 -13.27
CA ALA A 514 20.12 1.97 -12.42
C ALA A 514 19.19 1.98 -11.20
N LEU A 515 18.97 3.13 -10.56
CA LEU A 515 18.05 3.24 -9.42
C LEU A 515 16.58 3.16 -9.86
N ARG A 516 16.24 3.70 -11.02
CA ARG A 516 14.86 3.71 -11.52
C ARG A 516 14.39 2.33 -12.01
N ALA A 517 15.19 1.66 -12.83
CA ALA A 517 14.78 0.46 -13.54
C ALA A 517 15.75 -0.74 -13.39
N GLY A 518 16.90 -0.54 -12.74
CA GLY A 518 17.93 -1.57 -12.63
C GLY A 518 17.50 -2.76 -11.76
N GLN A 519 18.10 -3.91 -12.03
CA GLN A 519 17.95 -5.09 -11.21
C GLN A 519 18.55 -4.86 -9.82
N ASN A 520 17.94 -5.38 -8.78
CA ASN A 520 18.44 -5.34 -7.41
C ASN A 520 19.23 -6.63 -7.11
N ILE A 521 20.49 -6.52 -6.73
CA ILE A 521 21.37 -7.67 -6.47
C ILE A 521 21.95 -7.51 -5.07
N MET A 522 21.61 -8.42 -4.16
CA MET A 522 22.20 -8.40 -2.81
C MET A 522 23.69 -8.68 -2.87
N VAL A 523 24.46 -7.88 -2.12
CA VAL A 523 25.90 -8.05 -1.96
C VAL A 523 26.26 -7.99 -0.48
N ASN A 524 27.42 -8.55 -0.11
CA ASN A 524 27.85 -8.63 1.30
C ASN A 524 26.81 -9.28 2.22
N THR A 525 26.22 -10.38 1.77
CA THR A 525 25.03 -11.02 2.38
C THR A 525 25.28 -11.65 3.75
N SER A 526 26.53 -11.84 4.14
CA SER A 526 26.92 -12.40 5.45
C SER A 526 27.08 -11.37 6.56
N ASP A 527 27.05 -10.07 6.22
CA ASP A 527 27.22 -9.00 7.22
C ASP A 527 25.92 -8.77 8.00
N PRO A 528 25.90 -8.93 9.32
CA PRO A 528 24.69 -8.75 10.11
C PRO A 528 24.35 -7.29 10.43
N ASN A 529 25.25 -6.35 10.12
CA ASN A 529 25.16 -4.95 10.53
C ASN A 529 24.96 -3.99 9.35
N VAL A 530 25.28 -4.44 8.11
CA VAL A 530 25.22 -3.59 6.92
C VAL A 530 24.33 -4.22 5.87
N LEU A 531 23.25 -3.53 5.53
CA LEU A 531 22.45 -3.88 4.36
C LEU A 531 23.11 -3.31 3.11
N SER A 532 23.37 -4.17 2.11
CA SER A 532 24.01 -3.73 0.88
C SER A 532 23.43 -4.43 -0.34
N TYR A 533 23.21 -3.65 -1.38
CA TYR A 533 22.81 -4.16 -2.71
C TYR A 533 23.34 -3.31 -3.84
N LEU A 534 23.47 -3.93 -5.01
CA LEU A 534 23.73 -3.26 -6.27
C LEU A 534 22.42 -3.02 -7.01
N ARG A 535 22.28 -1.83 -7.60
CA ARG A 535 21.32 -1.56 -8.65
C ARG A 535 22.07 -1.61 -9.98
N LYS A 536 21.83 -2.66 -10.77
CA LYS A 536 22.52 -2.90 -12.02
C LYS A 536 21.77 -2.20 -13.15
N ASP A 537 22.46 -1.30 -13.87
CA ASP A 537 21.87 -0.55 -14.97
C ASP A 537 21.40 -1.51 -16.09
N PRO A 538 20.16 -1.36 -16.59
CA PRO A 538 19.63 -2.23 -17.65
C PRO A 538 20.30 -2.02 -19.01
N GLU A 539 20.91 -0.84 -19.26
CA GLU A 539 21.55 -0.45 -20.51
C GLU A 539 23.08 -0.48 -20.43
N ALA A 540 23.65 -1.25 -19.50
CA ALA A 540 25.09 -1.38 -19.26
C ALA A 540 25.80 -0.07 -18.82
N GLY A 541 25.07 0.90 -18.29
CA GLY A 541 25.61 2.05 -17.60
C GLY A 541 26.26 1.69 -16.25
N PRO A 542 26.74 2.69 -15.49
CA PRO A 542 27.34 2.46 -14.18
C PRO A 542 26.34 1.85 -13.19
N SER A 543 26.68 0.72 -12.60
CA SER A 543 25.93 0.16 -11.49
C SER A 543 26.06 1.05 -10.24
N VAL A 544 25.03 1.07 -9.42
CA VAL A 544 25.01 1.83 -8.17
C VAL A 544 25.06 0.89 -6.98
N LEU A 545 26.06 1.06 -6.12
CA LEU A 545 26.14 0.41 -4.83
C LEU A 545 25.37 1.22 -3.79
N VAL A 546 24.46 0.58 -3.10
CA VAL A 546 23.78 1.12 -1.91
C VAL A 546 24.27 0.33 -0.69
N ALA A 547 24.70 1.03 0.34
CA ALA A 547 25.18 0.42 1.58
C ALA A 547 24.71 1.25 2.79
N MET A 548 24.17 0.58 3.79
CA MET A 548 23.57 1.21 4.98
C MET A 548 24.01 0.48 6.23
N ASN A 549 24.64 1.21 7.15
CA ASN A 549 25.02 0.72 8.47
C ASN A 549 23.83 0.87 9.43
N PHE A 550 23.32 -0.24 9.96
CA PHE A 550 22.16 -0.26 10.87
C PHE A 550 22.56 -0.14 12.35
N THR A 551 23.81 0.15 12.64
CA THR A 551 24.33 0.16 14.02
C THR A 551 24.82 1.55 14.44
N ASP A 552 24.92 1.76 15.73
CA ASP A 552 25.48 2.96 16.37
C ASP A 552 27.02 2.97 16.43
N GLN A 553 27.68 2.01 15.74
CA GLN A 553 29.13 1.91 15.64
C GLN A 553 29.61 2.05 14.19
N PRO A 554 30.80 2.62 13.96
CA PRO A 554 31.42 2.59 12.64
C PRO A 554 31.66 1.15 12.17
N HIS A 555 31.39 0.86 10.91
CA HIS A 555 31.53 -0.48 10.34
C HIS A 555 32.35 -0.46 9.06
N ALA A 556 33.36 -1.32 8.96
CA ALA A 556 34.19 -1.48 7.76
C ALA A 556 33.74 -2.68 6.94
N VAL A 557 33.45 -2.45 5.66
CA VAL A 557 32.96 -3.47 4.71
C VAL A 557 33.87 -3.57 3.49
N SER A 558 33.97 -4.77 2.93
CA SER A 558 34.68 -5.02 1.68
C SER A 558 33.71 -5.61 0.65
N TYR A 559 33.68 -5.03 -0.54
CA TYR A 559 32.81 -5.46 -1.64
C TYR A 559 33.61 -6.14 -2.74
N ARG A 560 33.36 -7.42 -2.97
CA ARG A 560 33.91 -8.19 -4.08
C ARG A 560 32.82 -8.40 -5.13
N LEU A 561 32.83 -7.59 -6.18
CA LEU A 561 31.75 -7.52 -7.16
C LEU A 561 32.01 -8.34 -8.44
N GLN A 562 33.11 -9.14 -8.45
CA GLN A 562 33.51 -9.94 -9.63
C GLN A 562 32.42 -10.99 -10.02
N ALA A 563 31.74 -11.56 -9.03
CA ALA A 563 30.65 -12.51 -9.27
C ALA A 563 29.45 -11.87 -10.01
N GLN A 564 29.30 -10.54 -9.93
CA GLN A 564 28.29 -9.75 -10.64
C GLN A 564 28.80 -9.23 -11.99
N GLY A 565 30.00 -9.66 -12.41
CA GLY A 565 30.66 -9.20 -13.65
C GLY A 565 31.29 -7.82 -13.55
N ILE A 566 31.48 -7.29 -12.32
CA ILE A 566 32.04 -5.96 -12.09
C ILE A 566 33.46 -6.11 -11.53
N HIS A 567 34.46 -5.67 -12.32
CA HIS A 567 35.88 -5.70 -11.95
C HIS A 567 36.41 -4.37 -11.42
N LYS A 568 35.52 -3.44 -11.19
CA LYS A 568 35.85 -2.12 -10.62
C LYS A 568 36.04 -2.23 -9.11
N THR A 569 36.96 -1.41 -8.58
CA THR A 569 37.35 -1.44 -7.16
C THR A 569 37.07 -0.12 -6.44
N ARG A 570 36.46 0.84 -7.15
CA ARG A 570 36.15 2.16 -6.60
C ARG A 570 34.69 2.52 -6.85
N ALA A 571 34.15 3.37 -5.99
CA ALA A 571 32.86 3.99 -6.23
C ALA A 571 32.94 5.50 -5.90
N THR A 572 32.22 6.30 -6.68
CA THR A 572 32.05 7.74 -6.42
C THR A 572 30.67 7.98 -5.82
N ALA A 573 30.62 8.64 -4.68
CA ALA A 573 29.36 8.95 -3.99
C ALA A 573 28.47 9.83 -4.88
N LEU A 574 27.26 9.35 -5.12
CA LEU A 574 26.14 10.10 -5.69
C LEU A 574 25.38 10.81 -4.57
N LEU A 575 25.17 10.11 -3.46
CA LEU A 575 24.61 10.64 -2.21
C LEU A 575 25.21 9.84 -1.04
N ALA A 576 25.67 10.53 0.00
CA ALA A 576 26.18 9.89 1.20
C ALA A 576 26.01 10.79 2.41
N ASP A 577 25.93 10.17 3.59
CA ASP A 577 26.00 10.87 4.86
C ASP A 577 27.40 11.44 5.15
N GLN A 578 27.46 12.39 6.08
CA GLN A 578 28.73 12.98 6.53
C GLN A 578 29.66 11.90 7.07
N GLY A 579 30.96 12.03 6.78
CA GLY A 579 31.98 11.07 7.21
C GLY A 579 32.23 9.91 6.24
N VAL A 580 31.39 9.71 5.23
CA VAL A 580 31.69 8.79 4.13
C VAL A 580 32.44 9.56 3.03
N GLY A 581 33.55 9.03 2.54
CA GLY A 581 34.37 9.68 1.53
C GLY A 581 33.66 9.83 0.18
N LYS A 582 33.99 10.89 -0.57
CA LYS A 582 33.43 11.11 -1.92
C LYS A 582 33.85 10.01 -2.91
N ASN A 583 35.09 9.53 -2.82
CA ASN A 583 35.61 8.40 -3.60
C ASN A 583 36.04 7.32 -2.62
N VAL A 584 35.42 6.17 -2.67
CA VAL A 584 35.69 5.04 -1.75
C VAL A 584 36.38 3.90 -2.48
N ASP A 585 37.31 3.24 -1.79
CA ASP A 585 37.86 1.95 -2.21
C ASP A 585 36.88 0.86 -1.78
N LEU A 586 36.32 0.11 -2.72
CA LEU A 586 35.36 -0.96 -2.45
C LEU A 586 35.96 -2.11 -1.63
N ASN A 587 37.29 -2.24 -1.57
CA ASN A 587 37.94 -3.22 -0.72
C ASN A 587 37.95 -2.80 0.76
N HIS A 588 37.70 -1.51 1.06
CA HIS A 588 37.69 -0.99 2.42
C HIS A 588 36.81 0.26 2.54
N VAL A 589 35.49 0.04 2.62
CA VAL A 589 34.49 1.09 2.83
C VAL A 589 34.20 1.20 4.32
N VAL A 590 34.44 2.36 4.92
CA VAL A 590 34.06 2.64 6.32
C VAL A 590 32.76 3.44 6.34
N LEU A 591 31.74 2.88 6.96
CA LEU A 591 30.44 3.51 7.15
C LEU A 591 30.32 3.98 8.61
N PRO A 592 30.17 5.29 8.87
CA PRO A 592 29.86 5.81 10.20
C PRO A 592 28.56 5.20 10.78
N PRO A 593 28.27 5.43 12.07
CA PRO A 593 27.00 5.00 12.68
C PRO A 593 25.79 5.46 11.88
N PHE A 594 24.86 4.55 11.59
CA PHE A 594 23.62 4.76 10.84
C PHE A 594 23.81 5.48 9.49
N ALA A 595 25.00 5.40 8.90
CA ALA A 595 25.29 6.08 7.64
C ALA A 595 24.73 5.35 6.43
N VAL A 596 24.31 6.13 5.44
CA VAL A 596 23.91 5.70 4.10
C VAL A 596 24.99 6.11 3.10
N PHE A 597 25.35 5.19 2.21
CA PHE A 597 26.20 5.43 1.06
C PHE A 597 25.50 4.94 -0.22
N ILE A 598 25.38 5.81 -1.21
CA ILE A 598 24.87 5.49 -2.53
C ILE A 598 25.92 5.98 -3.54
N GLY A 599 26.59 5.06 -4.25
CA GLY A 599 27.72 5.40 -5.09
C GLY A 599 27.72 4.69 -6.44
N ALA A 600 28.11 5.43 -7.49
CA ALA A 600 28.35 4.85 -8.81
C ALA A 600 29.66 4.07 -8.81
N VAL A 601 29.61 2.80 -9.22
CA VAL A 601 30.77 1.90 -9.27
C VAL A 601 31.60 2.19 -10.53
N GLN A 602 32.90 2.49 -10.31
CA GLN A 602 33.84 2.92 -11.37
C GLN A 602 35.05 2.02 -11.48
#